data_012ebfebf26e96cd6b1144f59b96a48e
#
_entry.id   012ebfebf26e96cd6b1144f59b96a48e
#
_cell.length_a   1.000
_cell.length_b   1.000
_cell.length_c   1.000
_cell.angle_alpha   90.00
_cell.angle_beta   90.00
_cell.angle_gamma   90.00
#
_symmetry.space_group_name_H-M   'P 1'
#
loop_
_entity.id
_entity.type
_entity.pdbx_description
1 polymer ?
#
loop_
_entity_poly.entity_id
_entity_poly.type
_entity_poly.pdbx_seq_one_letter_code
_entity_poly.pdbx_strand_id
1 'polypeptide(L)'
;PSYDNVALISGPEPARSHFQAELLLRFQTEGKSALMVCGTPEQAFDRKEGCVRLVSHLPDVQLAGVLKSAGHIVCRPGYSTIMDLHALGCKAEFIATPGQTEQEYLCQVLSTKY
;
A
#
# COMPACT_ATOMS: atom_id res chain seq x y z
N PRO A 1 -11.05 11.49 6.22
CA PRO A 1 -10.89 11.77 4.80
C PRO A 1 -10.72 10.49 3.98
N SER A 2 -11.17 10.50 2.76
CA SER A 2 -11.02 9.36 1.86
C SER A 2 -10.07 9.71 0.72
N TYR A 3 -9.43 8.68 0.18
CA TYR A 3 -8.47 8.83 -0.92
C TYR A 3 -8.86 7.91 -2.06
N ASP A 4 -8.62 8.35 -3.29
CA ASP A 4 -8.86 7.52 -4.48
C ASP A 4 -7.90 6.33 -4.49
N ASN A 5 -6.64 6.54 -4.08
CA ASN A 5 -5.63 5.50 -4.01
C ASN A 5 -5.00 5.46 -2.63
N VAL A 6 -4.77 4.27 -2.11
CA VAL A 6 -4.02 4.06 -0.86
C VAL A 6 -2.97 2.99 -1.11
N ALA A 7 -1.72 3.29 -0.79
CA ALA A 7 -0.62 2.33 -0.89
C ALA A 7 -0.08 1.98 0.48
N LEU A 8 0.14 0.69 0.71
CA LEU A 8 0.81 0.19 1.90
C LEU A 8 2.21 -0.24 1.48
N ILE A 9 3.22 0.48 1.96
CA ILE A 9 4.60 0.23 1.61
C ILE A 9 5.25 -0.62 2.70
N SER A 10 5.77 -1.77 2.32
CA SER A 10 6.39 -2.70 3.26
C SER A 10 7.50 -3.48 2.58
N GLY A 11 8.23 -4.24 3.38
CA GLY A 11 9.30 -5.09 2.89
C GLY A 11 10.69 -4.55 3.22
N PRO A 12 11.72 -5.33 2.92
CA PRO A 12 13.10 -4.93 3.20
C PRO A 12 13.63 -3.93 2.18
N GLU A 13 14.64 -3.16 2.59
CA GLU A 13 15.39 -2.32 1.67
C GLU A 13 16.32 -3.17 0.79
N PRO A 14 16.65 -2.74 -0.43
CA PRO A 14 16.24 -1.48 -1.07
C PRO A 14 14.88 -1.57 -1.78
N ALA A 15 14.26 -2.74 -1.83
CA ALA A 15 13.00 -2.97 -2.55
C ALA A 15 11.87 -2.05 -2.04
N ARG A 16 11.82 -1.79 -0.74
CA ARG A 16 10.79 -0.91 -0.16
C ARG A 16 10.88 0.50 -0.71
N SER A 17 12.07 1.10 -0.73
CA SER A 17 12.25 2.45 -1.26
C SER A 17 11.97 2.54 -2.75
N HIS A 18 12.35 1.51 -3.53
CA HIS A 18 12.05 1.47 -4.96
C HIS A 18 10.54 1.39 -5.20
N PHE A 19 9.83 0.57 -4.44
CA PHE A 19 8.39 0.44 -4.54
C PHE A 19 7.69 1.76 -4.21
N GLN A 20 8.13 2.43 -3.15
CA GLN A 20 7.61 3.74 -2.77
C GLN A 20 7.79 4.77 -3.89
N ALA A 21 8.98 4.83 -4.49
CA ALA A 21 9.26 5.78 -5.56
C ALA A 21 8.42 5.50 -6.81
N GLU A 22 8.28 4.24 -7.19
CA GLU A 22 7.45 3.85 -8.34
C GLU A 22 6.00 4.22 -8.15
N LEU A 23 5.44 3.94 -6.97
CA LEU A 23 4.03 4.26 -6.68
C LEU A 23 3.80 5.75 -6.56
N LEU A 24 4.75 6.49 -6.00
CA LEU A 24 4.64 7.95 -5.94
C LEU A 24 4.53 8.54 -7.34
N LEU A 25 5.39 8.11 -8.25
CA LEU A 25 5.34 8.57 -9.64
C LEU A 25 4.02 8.19 -10.32
N ARG A 26 3.57 6.95 -10.11
CA ARG A 26 2.30 6.47 -10.67
C ARG A 26 1.13 7.34 -10.20
N PHE A 27 1.04 7.60 -8.90
CA PHE A 27 -0.08 8.36 -8.34
C PHE A 27 -0.03 9.83 -8.76
N GLN A 28 1.15 10.42 -8.84
CA GLN A 28 1.31 11.79 -9.34
C GLN A 28 0.89 11.89 -10.80
N THR A 29 1.21 10.89 -11.61
CA THR A 29 0.85 10.84 -13.02
C THR A 29 -0.66 10.69 -13.20
N GLU A 30 -1.32 9.89 -12.35
CA GLU A 30 -2.78 9.73 -12.39
C GLU A 30 -3.52 11.00 -11.96
N GLY A 31 -2.92 11.83 -11.11
CA GLY A 31 -3.50 13.09 -10.65
C GLY A 31 -4.69 12.94 -9.72
N LYS A 32 -4.90 11.75 -9.13
CA LYS A 32 -5.96 11.50 -8.17
C LYS A 32 -5.42 11.57 -6.74
N SER A 33 -6.30 11.83 -5.77
CA SER A 33 -5.89 11.87 -4.37
C SER A 33 -5.31 10.51 -3.96
N ALA A 34 -4.20 10.53 -3.23
CA ALA A 34 -3.54 9.31 -2.81
C ALA A 34 -2.91 9.46 -1.43
N LEU A 35 -2.88 8.36 -0.69
CA LEU A 35 -2.19 8.26 0.59
C LEU A 35 -1.21 7.09 0.51
N MET A 36 0.03 7.33 0.90
CA MET A 36 1.05 6.29 1.00
C MET A 36 1.44 6.12 2.46
N VAL A 37 1.22 4.93 3.02
CA VAL A 37 1.64 4.57 4.37
C VAL A 37 2.97 3.84 4.25
N CYS A 38 4.05 4.50 4.64
CA CYS A 38 5.41 4.09 4.28
C CYS A 38 6.03 3.05 5.21
N GLY A 39 5.39 2.74 6.35
CA GLY A 39 5.84 1.68 7.24
C GLY A 39 7.18 1.94 7.92
N THR A 40 7.46 3.19 8.26
CA THR A 40 8.71 3.58 8.93
C THR A 40 8.41 4.26 10.28
N PRO A 41 7.92 3.51 11.28
CA PRO A 41 7.52 4.13 12.55
C PRO A 41 8.66 4.79 13.33
N GLU A 42 9.90 4.41 13.04
CA GLU A 42 11.08 5.00 13.67
C GLU A 42 11.36 6.44 13.23
N GLN A 43 10.76 6.86 12.11
CA GLN A 43 10.90 8.23 11.59
C GLN A 43 9.52 8.78 11.30
N ALA A 44 8.90 9.40 12.28
CA ALA A 44 7.56 9.96 12.11
C ALA A 44 7.58 11.13 11.12
N PHE A 45 6.77 11.04 10.08
CA PHE A 45 6.60 12.13 9.14
C PHE A 45 5.18 12.11 8.56
N ASP A 46 4.78 13.28 8.06
CA ASP A 46 3.53 13.46 7.35
C ASP A 46 3.78 14.62 6.39
N ARG A 47 3.87 14.32 5.10
CA ARG A 47 4.15 15.33 4.09
C ARG A 47 3.29 15.11 2.86
N LYS A 48 3.20 16.13 2.03
CA LYS A 48 2.42 16.08 0.81
C LYS A 48 3.30 16.40 -0.39
N GLU A 49 3.23 15.58 -1.42
CA GLU A 49 3.94 15.78 -2.68
C GLU A 49 2.93 15.71 -3.82
N GLY A 50 2.50 16.91 -4.29
CA GLY A 50 1.44 16.98 -5.28
C GLY A 50 0.11 16.49 -4.71
N CYS A 51 -0.52 15.54 -5.38
CA CYS A 51 -1.79 14.94 -4.94
C CYS A 51 -1.60 13.78 -3.96
N VAL A 52 -0.36 13.47 -3.59
CA VAL A 52 -0.03 12.32 -2.74
C VAL A 52 0.37 12.80 -1.35
N ARG A 53 -0.28 12.24 -0.34
CA ARG A 53 0.12 12.41 1.06
C ARG A 53 0.94 11.19 1.47
N LEU A 54 2.12 11.43 2.05
CA LEU A 54 2.99 10.38 2.55
C LEU A 54 3.06 10.47 4.06
N VAL A 55 2.74 9.37 4.74
CA VAL A 55 2.84 9.27 6.19
C VAL A 55 3.73 8.09 6.56
N SER A 56 4.46 8.24 7.66
CA SER A 56 5.34 7.16 8.13
C SER A 56 4.54 5.94 8.58
N HIS A 57 3.44 6.17 9.27
CA HIS A 57 2.56 5.12 9.77
C HIS A 57 1.22 5.72 10.18
N LEU A 58 0.22 4.86 10.40
CA LEU A 58 -1.08 5.26 10.95
C LEU A 58 -1.46 4.29 12.07
N PRO A 59 -2.12 4.79 13.12
CA PRO A 59 -2.75 3.90 14.12
C PRO A 59 -3.76 2.97 13.46
N ASP A 60 -3.93 1.77 14.01
CA ASP A 60 -4.76 0.72 13.42
C ASP A 60 -6.19 1.17 13.10
N VAL A 61 -6.81 1.92 13.99
CA VAL A 61 -8.19 2.40 13.78
C VAL A 61 -8.26 3.36 12.59
N GLN A 62 -7.31 4.29 12.49
CA GLN A 62 -7.25 5.22 11.36
C GLN A 62 -6.95 4.50 10.06
N LEU A 63 -6.02 3.56 10.09
CA LEU A 63 -5.67 2.77 8.93
C LEU A 63 -6.86 1.97 8.41
N ALA A 64 -7.59 1.31 9.29
CA ALA A 64 -8.78 0.56 8.91
C ALA A 64 -9.82 1.45 8.23
N GLY A 65 -10.07 2.64 8.78
CA GLY A 65 -11.00 3.59 8.19
C GLY A 65 -10.58 4.06 6.79
N VAL A 66 -9.30 4.36 6.64
CA VAL A 66 -8.74 4.77 5.34
C VAL A 66 -8.87 3.66 4.30
N LEU A 67 -8.54 2.43 4.67
CA LEU A 67 -8.62 1.29 3.77
C LEU A 67 -10.05 1.01 3.33
N LYS A 68 -11.01 1.08 4.25
CA LYS A 68 -12.43 0.84 3.93
C LYS A 68 -13.00 1.89 2.97
N SER A 69 -12.52 3.12 3.04
CA SER A 69 -13.02 4.21 2.20
C SER A 69 -12.20 4.43 0.94
N ALA A 70 -11.09 3.70 0.75
CA ALA A 70 -10.23 3.87 -0.41
C ALA A 70 -10.91 3.41 -1.70
N GLY A 71 -10.69 4.16 -2.77
CA GLY A 71 -11.15 3.73 -4.09
C GLY A 71 -10.34 2.56 -4.63
N HIS A 72 -9.04 2.52 -4.35
CA HIS A 72 -8.13 1.47 -4.79
C HIS A 72 -6.99 1.33 -3.78
N ILE A 73 -6.61 0.10 -3.47
CA ILE A 73 -5.52 -0.20 -2.53
C ILE A 73 -4.42 -0.92 -3.30
N VAL A 74 -3.16 -0.51 -3.08
CA VAL A 74 -1.98 -1.15 -3.69
C VAL A 74 -1.02 -1.54 -2.57
N CYS A 75 -0.54 -2.78 -2.59
CA CYS A 75 0.42 -3.24 -1.58
C CYS A 75 1.23 -4.44 -2.07
N ARG A 76 2.28 -4.78 -1.31
CA ARG A 76 2.99 -6.05 -1.48
C ARG A 76 2.16 -7.17 -0.87
N PRO A 77 2.14 -8.37 -1.47
CA PRO A 77 1.48 -9.52 -0.86
C PRO A 77 2.28 -10.03 0.34
N GLY A 78 1.60 -10.21 1.46
CA GLY A 78 2.15 -10.78 2.68
C GLY A 78 1.01 -11.31 3.51
N TYR A 79 1.22 -12.38 4.25
CA TYR A 79 0.13 -13.05 4.96
C TYR A 79 -0.62 -12.11 5.90
N SER A 80 0.11 -11.30 6.68
CA SER A 80 -0.53 -10.36 7.61
C SER A 80 -1.40 -9.34 6.89
N THR A 81 -0.88 -8.72 5.84
CA THR A 81 -1.62 -7.73 5.06
C THR A 81 -2.84 -8.35 4.40
N ILE A 82 -2.69 -9.53 3.81
CA ILE A 82 -3.79 -10.24 3.15
C ILE A 82 -4.89 -10.55 4.15
N MET A 83 -4.54 -11.04 5.34
CA MET A 83 -5.51 -11.36 6.38
C MET A 83 -6.22 -10.13 6.90
N ASP A 84 -5.50 -9.03 7.10
CA ASP A 84 -6.08 -7.76 7.54
C ASP A 84 -7.08 -7.22 6.53
N LEU A 85 -6.71 -7.21 5.24
CA LEU A 85 -7.60 -6.75 4.18
C LEU A 85 -8.84 -7.64 4.07
N HIS A 86 -8.66 -8.94 4.16
CA HIS A 86 -9.77 -9.88 4.13
C HIS A 86 -10.74 -9.63 5.30
N ALA A 87 -10.21 -9.44 6.51
CA ALA A 87 -11.02 -9.15 7.70
C ALA A 87 -11.82 -7.85 7.56
N LEU A 88 -11.26 -6.86 6.84
CA LEU A 88 -11.93 -5.59 6.58
C LEU A 88 -12.89 -5.66 5.38
N GLY A 89 -12.91 -6.76 4.65
CA GLY A 89 -13.70 -6.88 3.43
C GLY A 89 -13.15 -6.06 2.26
N CYS A 90 -11.86 -5.75 2.28
CA CYS A 90 -11.22 -4.93 1.26
C CYS A 90 -10.49 -5.77 0.25
N LYS A 91 -10.47 -5.31 -1.01
CA LYS A 91 -9.68 -5.90 -2.10
C LYS A 91 -8.52 -4.97 -2.41
N ALA A 92 -7.42 -5.54 -2.90
CA ALA A 92 -6.22 -4.76 -3.22
C ALA A 92 -5.55 -5.28 -4.48
N GLU A 93 -4.78 -4.40 -5.11
CA GLU A 93 -3.84 -4.77 -6.16
C GLU A 93 -2.55 -5.20 -5.46
N PHE A 94 -2.13 -6.45 -5.65
CA PHE A 94 -0.91 -6.97 -5.05
C PHE A 94 0.22 -6.96 -6.08
N ILE A 95 1.33 -6.32 -5.72
CA ILE A 95 2.51 -6.23 -6.57
C ILE A 95 3.66 -6.95 -5.86
N ALA A 96 4.12 -8.06 -6.42
CA ALA A 96 5.20 -8.84 -5.84
C ALA A 96 6.55 -8.12 -5.94
N THR A 97 7.42 -8.35 -4.94
CA THR A 97 8.82 -7.94 -5.04
C THR A 97 9.52 -8.82 -6.05
N PRO A 98 10.16 -8.26 -7.09
CA PRO A 98 10.89 -9.06 -8.07
C PRO A 98 11.92 -9.97 -7.40
N GLY A 99 11.94 -11.24 -7.79
CA GLY A 99 12.86 -12.23 -7.26
C GLY A 99 12.43 -12.91 -5.96
N GLN A 100 11.30 -12.51 -5.37
CA GLN A 100 10.76 -13.19 -4.19
C GLN A 100 9.66 -14.16 -4.61
N THR A 101 10.03 -15.42 -4.77
CA THR A 101 9.16 -16.48 -5.30
C THR A 101 7.85 -16.62 -4.51
N GLU A 102 7.91 -16.52 -3.19
CA GLU A 102 6.72 -16.63 -2.34
C GLU A 102 5.71 -15.52 -2.65
N GLN A 103 6.18 -14.27 -2.80
CA GLN A 103 5.29 -13.17 -3.15
C GLN A 103 4.72 -13.32 -4.56
N GLU A 104 5.51 -13.79 -5.50
CA GLU A 104 5.05 -14.04 -6.87
C GLU A 104 3.96 -15.11 -6.88
N TYR A 105 4.15 -16.18 -6.11
CA TYR A 105 3.14 -17.24 -5.96
C TYR A 105 1.85 -16.70 -5.36
N LEU A 106 1.95 -15.88 -4.28
CA LEU A 106 0.78 -15.29 -3.65
C LEU A 106 0.02 -14.36 -4.61
N CYS A 107 0.72 -13.61 -5.43
CA CYS A 107 0.09 -12.77 -6.45
C CYS A 107 -0.71 -13.60 -7.43
N GLN A 108 -0.19 -14.74 -7.89
CA GLN A 108 -0.90 -15.63 -8.79
C GLN A 108 -2.16 -16.19 -8.16
N VAL A 109 -2.06 -16.66 -6.92
CA VAL A 109 -3.22 -17.22 -6.20
C VAL A 109 -4.28 -16.15 -5.97
N LEU A 110 -3.87 -14.97 -5.53
CA LEU A 110 -4.80 -13.89 -5.21
C LEU A 110 -5.48 -13.30 -6.44
N SER A 111 -4.81 -13.27 -7.59
CA SER A 111 -5.39 -12.76 -8.81
C SER A 111 -6.54 -13.64 -9.34
N THR A 112 -6.60 -14.91 -8.93
CA THR A 112 -7.70 -15.80 -9.29
C THR A 112 -8.82 -15.82 -8.26
N LYS A 113 -8.56 -15.42 -7.01
CA LYS A 113 -9.55 -15.47 -5.92
C LYS A 113 -10.10 -14.09 -5.55
N TYR A 114 -9.31 -13.08 -5.72
CA TYR A 114 -9.62 -11.72 -5.30
C TYR A 114 -9.34 -10.75 -6.45
#